data_796b69c6408e25859d241cc4e21e6ebb
#
_entry.id   796b69c6408e25859d241cc4e21e6ebb
#
_cell.length_a   1.000
_cell.length_b   1.000
_cell.length_c   1.000
_cell.angle_alpha   90.00
_cell.angle_beta   90.00
_cell.angle_gamma   90.00
#
_symmetry.space_group_name_H-M   'P 1'
#
loop_
_entity.id
_entity.type
_entity.pdbx_description
1 polymer ?
#
loop_
_entity_poly.entity_id
_entity_poly.type
_entity_poly.pdbx_seq_one_letter_code
_entity_poly.pdbx_strand_id
1 'polypeptide(L)'
;MKKLQIIFLNYSIKLKLSMNSVIKTTILGCGSSGGVPRIDGDWGVCDPNNVKNIRSRCSILVEKITNDKKTVVLIDTSPDMRQQLWKAGVTNIDAVLYTHDHADQSGGIDDLRVFALRKRERVNVYLDKDTASRLIPRFNYCFKSGEKHGYPSILSENIIDPYKELIISGPGGEISFIPFLQHHGSIFSLGFKYNNIAYSSDVVDFPNKSLNYISNLDYWIVDALRVTPHPTHAHLDKTLQWIKDFNCKNALLTNMHIDLDYEQLCNELPNNIKPSYDGFSFSIDI
;
A
#
# COMPACT_ATOMS: atom_id res chain seq x y z
N MET A 1 -49.14 -11.98 -19.89
CA MET A 1 -47.95 -12.64 -19.29
C MET A 1 -46.63 -12.28 -20.01
N LYS A 2 -46.51 -12.30 -21.34
CA LYS A 2 -45.24 -11.96 -22.06
C LYS A 2 -44.74 -10.52 -21.85
N LYS A 3 -45.62 -9.49 -21.70
CA LYS A 3 -45.20 -8.09 -21.46
C LYS A 3 -44.58 -7.86 -20.05
N LEU A 4 -45.02 -8.59 -19.05
CA LEU A 4 -44.44 -8.50 -17.69
C LEU A 4 -43.03 -9.11 -17.62
N GLN A 5 -42.81 -10.23 -18.33
CA GLN A 5 -41.47 -10.87 -18.38
C GLN A 5 -40.42 -10.00 -19.07
N ILE A 6 -40.78 -9.25 -20.13
CA ILE A 6 -39.86 -8.35 -20.81
C ILE A 6 -39.52 -7.12 -19.92
N ILE A 7 -40.45 -6.63 -19.11
CA ILE A 7 -40.21 -5.53 -18.17
C ILE A 7 -39.26 -5.97 -17.07
N PHE A 8 -39.44 -7.16 -16.49
CA PHE A 8 -38.54 -7.71 -15.47
C PHE A 8 -37.14 -8.02 -16.05
N LEU A 9 -37.06 -8.53 -17.26
CA LEU A 9 -35.76 -8.77 -17.91
C LEU A 9 -35.00 -7.48 -18.21
N ASN A 10 -35.68 -6.44 -18.68
CA ASN A 10 -35.09 -5.13 -18.93
C ASN A 10 -34.72 -4.39 -17.62
N TYR A 11 -35.46 -4.60 -16.52
CA TYR A 11 -35.10 -4.08 -15.21
C TYR A 11 -33.87 -4.79 -14.62
N SER A 12 -33.78 -6.11 -14.76
CA SER A 12 -32.59 -6.91 -14.37
C SER A 12 -31.35 -6.58 -15.21
N ILE A 13 -31.54 -6.32 -16.50
CA ILE A 13 -30.44 -5.89 -17.39
C ILE A 13 -30.02 -4.45 -17.07
N LYS A 14 -30.96 -3.54 -16.79
CA LYS A 14 -30.63 -2.17 -16.35
C LYS A 14 -29.96 -2.12 -14.97
N LEU A 15 -30.33 -3.00 -14.03
CA LEU A 15 -29.65 -3.12 -12.74
C LEU A 15 -28.24 -3.73 -12.87
N LYS A 16 -27.98 -4.57 -13.90
CA LYS A 16 -26.63 -5.07 -14.19
C LYS A 16 -25.73 -4.04 -14.90
N LEU A 17 -26.30 -2.98 -15.46
CA LEU A 17 -25.59 -2.00 -16.31
C LEU A 17 -25.12 -0.75 -15.56
N SER A 18 -25.18 -0.68 -14.21
CA SER A 18 -24.72 0.50 -13.46
C SER A 18 -24.11 0.22 -12.08
N MET A 19 -23.44 -0.91 -11.90
CA MET A 19 -22.55 -1.04 -10.74
C MET A 19 -21.16 -0.57 -11.16
N ASN A 20 -20.95 0.76 -11.23
CA ASN A 20 -19.62 1.31 -11.39
C ASN A 20 -18.83 0.99 -10.12
N SER A 21 -17.95 0.02 -10.20
CA SER A 21 -16.98 -0.29 -9.16
C SER A 21 -15.62 0.22 -9.59
N VAL A 22 -14.92 0.88 -8.68
CA VAL A 22 -13.56 1.37 -8.93
C VAL A 22 -12.63 0.88 -7.83
N ILE A 23 -11.40 0.59 -8.20
CA ILE A 23 -10.28 0.49 -7.24
C ILE A 23 -9.57 1.83 -7.24
N LYS A 24 -9.59 2.50 -6.11
CA LYS A 24 -8.82 3.71 -5.85
C LYS A 24 -7.60 3.37 -5.02
N THR A 25 -6.43 3.77 -5.47
CA THR A 25 -5.17 3.68 -4.72
C THR A 25 -4.70 5.08 -4.35
N THR A 26 -4.39 5.29 -3.07
CA THR A 26 -3.84 6.54 -2.56
C THR A 26 -2.47 6.28 -1.96
N ILE A 27 -1.46 7.01 -2.40
CA ILE A 27 -0.13 7.05 -1.78
C ILE A 27 -0.25 7.87 -0.50
N LEU A 28 -0.20 7.25 0.65
CA LEU A 28 -0.28 7.92 1.94
C LEU A 28 1.05 8.58 2.31
N GLY A 29 2.15 7.88 2.00
CA GLY A 29 3.51 8.34 2.12
C GLY A 29 4.40 7.66 1.10
N CYS A 30 5.41 8.36 0.61
CA CYS A 30 6.33 7.88 -0.41
C CYS A 30 7.80 8.19 -0.13
N GLY A 31 8.12 8.59 1.09
CA GLY A 31 9.47 8.83 1.56
C GLY A 31 10.13 7.57 2.12
N SER A 32 11.45 7.53 2.07
CA SER A 32 12.27 6.51 2.73
C SER A 32 12.12 6.55 4.25
N SER A 33 12.80 5.65 4.96
CA SER A 33 12.74 5.55 6.43
C SER A 33 13.03 6.85 7.18
N GLY A 34 13.85 7.74 6.60
CA GLY A 34 14.14 9.06 7.16
C GLY A 34 13.07 10.12 6.91
N GLY A 35 12.18 9.90 5.93
CA GLY A 35 11.28 10.95 5.42
C GLY A 35 12.01 12.06 4.66
N VAL A 36 11.25 13.02 4.12
CA VAL A 36 11.78 14.26 3.54
C VAL A 36 10.94 15.43 4.06
N PRO A 37 11.54 16.46 4.72
CA PRO A 37 12.92 16.48 5.17
C PRO A 37 13.20 15.39 6.21
N ARG A 38 14.47 15.14 6.46
CA ARG A 38 14.89 14.31 7.59
C ARG A 38 14.59 14.99 8.93
N ILE A 39 14.66 14.23 10.02
CA ILE A 39 14.32 14.71 11.36
C ILE A 39 15.15 15.91 11.83
N ASP A 40 16.36 16.05 11.31
CA ASP A 40 17.27 17.18 11.56
C ASP A 40 17.04 18.40 10.63
N GLY A 41 16.02 18.31 9.75
CA GLY A 41 15.68 19.36 8.80
C GLY A 41 16.46 19.31 7.49
N ASP A 42 17.23 18.24 7.23
CA ASP A 42 17.98 18.07 5.97
C ASP A 42 17.04 17.71 4.82
N TRP A 43 17.07 18.54 3.77
CA TRP A 43 16.30 18.37 2.52
C TRP A 43 17.14 17.76 1.38
N GLY A 44 18.45 17.61 1.58
CA GLY A 44 19.35 17.20 0.50
C GLY A 44 19.25 18.11 -0.72
N VAL A 45 18.91 17.54 -1.88
CA VAL A 45 18.69 18.30 -3.12
C VAL A 45 17.24 18.73 -3.33
N CYS A 46 16.32 18.28 -2.47
CA CYS A 46 14.90 18.58 -2.62
C CYS A 46 14.59 20.05 -2.30
N ASP A 47 13.87 20.75 -3.19
CA ASP A 47 13.40 22.12 -2.94
C ASP A 47 12.40 22.15 -1.77
N PRO A 48 12.71 22.86 -0.66
CA PRO A 48 11.83 22.93 0.50
C PRO A 48 10.54 23.72 0.27
N ASN A 49 10.48 24.52 -0.81
CA ASN A 49 9.27 25.26 -1.19
C ASN A 49 8.29 24.42 -2.02
N ASN A 50 8.73 23.30 -2.58
CA ASN A 50 7.84 22.37 -3.28
C ASN A 50 7.23 21.38 -2.30
N VAL A 51 5.93 21.58 -1.97
CA VAL A 51 5.19 20.73 -1.04
C VAL A 51 5.17 19.24 -1.41
N LYS A 52 5.42 18.89 -2.68
CA LYS A 52 5.50 17.51 -3.14
C LYS A 52 6.82 16.82 -2.76
N ASN A 53 7.79 17.58 -2.28
CA ASN A 53 9.00 17.05 -1.67
C ASN A 53 8.83 16.72 -0.19
N ILE A 54 7.72 17.14 0.45
CA ILE A 54 7.40 16.69 1.80
C ILE A 54 6.87 15.25 1.70
N ARG A 55 7.70 14.28 2.13
CA ARG A 55 7.41 12.86 2.02
C ARG A 55 7.46 12.19 3.38
N SER A 56 6.31 11.72 3.84
CA SER A 56 6.23 10.83 5.00
C SER A 56 6.59 9.38 4.60
N ARG A 57 6.83 8.51 5.61
CA ARG A 57 7.24 7.12 5.36
C ARG A 57 6.19 6.34 4.59
N CYS A 58 6.68 5.35 3.82
CA CYS A 58 5.85 4.59 2.88
C CYS A 58 4.62 3.95 3.51
N SER A 59 3.49 4.14 2.86
CA SER A 59 2.23 3.43 3.09
C SER A 59 1.28 3.75 1.94
N ILE A 60 0.39 2.83 1.59
CA ILE A 60 -0.69 3.07 0.62
C ILE A 60 -2.05 2.64 1.15
N LEU A 61 -3.09 3.27 0.65
CA LEU A 61 -4.48 2.91 0.88
C LEU A 61 -5.09 2.37 -0.41
N VAL A 62 -5.70 1.20 -0.34
CA VAL A 62 -6.45 0.59 -1.45
C VAL A 62 -7.92 0.55 -1.07
N GLU A 63 -8.76 1.23 -1.85
CA GLU A 63 -10.20 1.31 -1.64
C GLU A 63 -10.93 0.71 -2.83
N LYS A 64 -11.82 -0.26 -2.59
CA LYS A 64 -12.86 -0.64 -3.57
C LYS A 64 -14.11 0.15 -3.27
N ILE A 65 -14.60 0.88 -4.26
CA ILE A 65 -15.77 1.75 -4.13
C ILE A 65 -16.85 1.23 -5.07
N THR A 66 -18.00 0.86 -4.50
CA THR A 66 -19.17 0.38 -5.25
C THR A 66 -20.42 1.03 -4.66
N ASN A 67 -21.12 1.85 -5.43
CA ASN A 67 -22.34 2.54 -4.98
C ASN A 67 -22.16 3.25 -3.62
N ASP A 68 -21.11 4.08 -3.49
CA ASP A 68 -20.72 4.84 -2.29
C ASP A 68 -20.31 4.00 -1.08
N LYS A 69 -20.33 2.68 -1.18
CA LYS A 69 -19.77 1.78 -0.16
C LYS A 69 -18.31 1.51 -0.45
N LYS A 70 -17.51 1.40 0.60
CA LYS A 70 -16.07 1.22 0.50
C LYS A 70 -15.62 -0.01 1.24
N THR A 71 -14.70 -0.78 0.62
CA THR A 71 -13.80 -1.70 1.30
C THR A 71 -12.45 -1.05 1.36
N VAL A 72 -11.87 -0.92 2.55
CA VAL A 72 -10.69 -0.09 2.80
C VAL A 72 -9.56 -0.95 3.34
N VAL A 73 -8.46 -1.05 2.60
CA VAL A 73 -7.28 -1.82 2.97
C VAL A 73 -6.08 -0.88 3.07
N LEU A 74 -5.44 -0.90 4.23
CA LEU A 74 -4.19 -0.19 4.47
C LEU A 74 -3.01 -1.15 4.24
N ILE A 75 -1.99 -0.71 3.51
CA ILE A 75 -0.72 -1.45 3.41
C ILE A 75 0.33 -0.66 4.18
N ASP A 76 0.84 -1.29 5.24
CA ASP A 76 1.76 -0.79 6.25
C ASP A 76 1.19 0.33 7.14
N THR A 77 1.62 0.33 8.40
CA THR A 77 1.29 1.33 9.42
C THR A 77 2.53 2.14 9.73
N SER A 78 2.86 3.10 8.86
CA SER A 78 4.03 3.95 9.08
C SER A 78 3.92 4.75 10.39
N PRO A 79 5.02 5.25 10.96
CA PRO A 79 4.98 6.16 12.11
C PRO A 79 4.17 7.43 11.85
N ASP A 80 3.95 7.78 10.58
CA ASP A 80 3.17 8.95 10.14
C ASP A 80 1.69 8.64 9.93
N MET A 81 1.26 7.39 10.14
CA MET A 81 -0.08 6.89 9.83
C MET A 81 -1.20 7.79 10.34
N ARG A 82 -1.07 8.34 11.57
CA ARG A 82 -2.08 9.23 12.13
C ARG A 82 -2.34 10.45 11.23
N GLN A 83 -1.29 11.10 10.75
CA GLN A 83 -1.44 12.27 9.86
C GLN A 83 -1.86 11.86 8.45
N GLN A 84 -1.32 10.76 7.95
CA GLN A 84 -1.63 10.22 6.63
C GLN A 84 -3.12 9.90 6.50
N LEU A 85 -3.70 9.13 7.44
CA LEU A 85 -5.10 8.75 7.42
C LEU A 85 -6.04 9.93 7.68
N TRP A 86 -5.65 10.86 8.56
CA TRP A 86 -6.43 12.07 8.79
C TRP A 86 -6.52 12.95 7.53
N LYS A 87 -5.40 13.19 6.85
CA LYS A 87 -5.36 13.94 5.58
C LYS A 87 -6.16 13.25 4.47
N ALA A 88 -6.10 11.92 4.42
CA ALA A 88 -6.86 11.11 3.45
C ALA A 88 -8.35 10.96 3.80
N GLY A 89 -8.82 11.48 4.95
CA GLY A 89 -10.21 11.41 5.39
C GLY A 89 -10.68 9.98 5.72
N VAL A 90 -9.77 9.10 6.13
CA VAL A 90 -10.08 7.69 6.43
C VAL A 90 -10.79 7.59 7.76
N THR A 91 -12.01 7.07 7.75
CA THR A 91 -12.84 6.89 8.95
C THR A 91 -12.99 5.42 9.36
N ASN A 92 -12.63 4.49 8.49
CA ASN A 92 -12.72 3.05 8.70
C ASN A 92 -11.57 2.31 7.99
N ILE A 93 -11.14 1.19 8.55
CA ILE A 93 -10.20 0.24 7.94
C ILE A 93 -10.81 -1.16 8.10
N ASP A 94 -10.84 -1.93 7.01
CA ASP A 94 -11.36 -3.30 7.01
C ASP A 94 -10.23 -4.33 7.17
N ALA A 95 -9.03 -4.00 6.67
CA ALA A 95 -7.83 -4.82 6.83
C ALA A 95 -6.55 -3.98 6.78
N VAL A 96 -5.49 -4.50 7.41
CA VAL A 96 -4.12 -4.01 7.27
C VAL A 96 -3.26 -5.14 6.74
N LEU A 97 -2.48 -4.87 5.68
CA LEU A 97 -1.48 -5.80 5.15
C LEU A 97 -0.10 -5.27 5.50
N TYR A 98 0.81 -6.13 5.96
CA TYR A 98 2.20 -5.75 6.23
C TYR A 98 3.14 -6.28 5.17
N THR A 99 3.99 -5.41 4.64
CA THR A 99 5.09 -5.80 3.75
C THR A 99 6.19 -6.50 4.53
N HIS A 100 6.59 -5.94 5.68
CA HIS A 100 7.59 -6.49 6.60
C HIS A 100 7.55 -5.75 7.94
N ASP A 101 8.47 -6.04 8.87
CA ASP A 101 8.43 -5.59 10.26
C ASP A 101 9.32 -4.37 10.58
N HIS A 102 9.94 -3.70 9.60
CA HIS A 102 10.75 -2.51 9.89
C HIS A 102 9.91 -1.38 10.51
N ALA A 103 10.55 -0.52 11.29
CA ALA A 103 9.87 0.49 12.10
C ALA A 103 9.15 1.54 11.26
N ASP A 104 9.69 1.88 10.11
CA ASP A 104 9.08 2.83 9.15
C ASP A 104 7.83 2.26 8.46
N GLN A 105 7.64 0.93 8.47
CA GLN A 105 6.45 0.24 7.96
C GLN A 105 5.47 -0.16 9.08
N SER A 106 5.92 -0.25 10.33
CA SER A 106 5.11 -0.82 11.42
C SER A 106 4.93 0.09 12.64
N GLY A 107 5.66 1.22 12.73
CA GLY A 107 5.72 2.04 13.93
C GLY A 107 4.40 2.70 14.37
N GLY A 108 3.43 2.85 13.46
CA GLY A 108 2.10 3.41 13.74
C GLY A 108 1.05 2.39 14.17
N ILE A 109 1.41 1.12 14.35
CA ILE A 109 0.48 0.02 14.61
C ILE A 109 -0.49 0.28 15.78
N ASP A 110 -0.05 0.98 16.84
CA ASP A 110 -0.90 1.26 18.00
C ASP A 110 -2.03 2.26 17.70
N ASP A 111 -1.88 3.13 16.71
CA ASP A 111 -2.91 4.08 16.30
C ASP A 111 -4.14 3.37 15.66
N LEU A 112 -4.04 2.09 15.29
CA LEU A 112 -5.18 1.26 14.89
C LEU A 112 -6.22 1.11 16.01
N ARG A 113 -5.86 1.42 17.25
CA ARG A 113 -6.73 1.40 18.43
C ARG A 113 -8.04 2.17 18.22
N VAL A 114 -7.99 3.30 17.54
CA VAL A 114 -9.17 4.14 17.30
C VAL A 114 -10.22 3.39 16.48
N PHE A 115 -9.80 2.62 15.47
CA PHE A 115 -10.70 1.84 14.63
C PHE A 115 -11.27 0.64 15.40
N ALA A 116 -10.44 -0.07 16.17
CA ALA A 116 -10.88 -1.19 17.00
C ALA A 116 -11.92 -0.75 18.05
N LEU A 117 -11.67 0.35 18.77
CA LEU A 117 -12.58 0.87 19.79
C LEU A 117 -13.89 1.37 19.19
N ARG A 118 -13.85 2.04 18.04
CA ARG A 118 -15.05 2.55 17.36
C ARG A 118 -15.94 1.42 16.86
N LYS A 119 -15.37 0.39 16.25
CA LYS A 119 -16.10 -0.79 15.76
C LYS A 119 -16.48 -1.76 16.88
N ARG A 120 -15.81 -1.71 18.03
CA ARG A 120 -15.85 -2.74 19.11
C ARG A 120 -15.42 -4.11 18.60
N GLU A 121 -14.52 -4.13 17.62
CA GLU A 121 -13.98 -5.31 16.97
C GLU A 121 -12.48 -5.11 16.76
N ARG A 122 -11.72 -6.21 16.77
CA ARG A 122 -10.30 -6.17 16.46
C ARG A 122 -10.09 -5.85 14.99
N VAL A 123 -9.07 -5.05 14.68
CA VAL A 123 -8.68 -4.84 13.29
C VAL A 123 -7.91 -6.07 12.79
N ASN A 124 -8.34 -6.62 11.66
CA ASN A 124 -7.63 -7.73 11.02
C ASN A 124 -6.32 -7.24 10.41
N VAL A 125 -5.21 -7.87 10.80
CA VAL A 125 -3.89 -7.63 10.21
C VAL A 125 -3.38 -8.90 9.55
N TYR A 126 -2.79 -8.77 8.38
CA TYR A 126 -2.33 -9.85 7.53
C TYR A 126 -0.82 -9.69 7.30
N LEU A 127 -0.07 -10.72 7.61
CA LEU A 127 1.38 -10.71 7.57
C LEU A 127 1.90 -12.14 7.35
N ASP A 128 3.07 -12.29 6.76
CA ASP A 128 3.67 -13.59 6.62
C ASP A 128 4.25 -14.09 7.96
N LYS A 129 4.62 -15.36 8.01
CA LYS A 129 5.12 -16.02 9.23
C LYS A 129 6.38 -15.35 9.78
N ASP A 130 7.29 -14.92 8.91
CA ASP A 130 8.56 -14.33 9.31
C ASP A 130 8.34 -12.93 9.90
N THR A 131 7.54 -12.10 9.25
CA THR A 131 7.09 -10.78 9.75
C THR A 131 6.36 -10.95 11.09
N ALA A 132 5.42 -11.90 11.20
CA ALA A 132 4.67 -12.17 12.43
C ALA A 132 5.60 -12.53 13.60
N SER A 133 6.62 -13.35 13.35
CA SER A 133 7.56 -13.80 14.37
C SER A 133 8.35 -12.66 15.02
N ARG A 134 8.53 -11.54 14.31
CA ARG A 134 9.26 -10.36 14.77
C ARG A 134 8.34 -9.22 15.23
N LEU A 135 7.23 -8.99 14.51
CA LEU A 135 6.30 -7.88 14.78
C LEU A 135 5.46 -8.14 16.03
N ILE A 136 4.86 -9.34 16.15
CA ILE A 136 3.94 -9.66 17.24
C ILE A 136 4.61 -9.59 18.62
N PRO A 137 5.82 -10.12 18.85
CA PRO A 137 6.51 -9.95 20.13
C PRO A 137 6.80 -8.48 20.48
N ARG A 138 7.15 -7.65 19.47
CA ARG A 138 7.43 -6.22 19.64
C ARG A 138 6.21 -5.42 20.09
N PHE A 139 5.04 -5.75 19.54
CA PHE A 139 3.75 -5.11 19.81
C PHE A 139 2.73 -6.04 20.48
N ASN A 140 3.23 -6.93 21.34
CA ASN A 140 2.41 -8.02 21.93
C ASN A 140 1.11 -7.50 22.58
N TYR A 141 1.12 -6.33 23.20
CA TYR A 141 -0.04 -5.72 23.86
C TYR A 141 -1.17 -5.34 22.88
N CYS A 142 -0.88 -5.18 21.58
CA CYS A 142 -1.89 -4.96 20.56
C CYS A 142 -2.65 -6.25 20.22
N PHE A 143 -1.98 -7.41 20.32
CA PHE A 143 -2.50 -8.71 19.89
C PHE A 143 -3.09 -9.54 21.05
N LYS A 144 -2.55 -9.41 22.26
CA LYS A 144 -2.93 -10.21 23.41
C LYS A 144 -3.49 -9.32 24.50
N SER A 145 -4.67 -9.70 25.03
CA SER A 145 -5.21 -9.05 26.22
C SER A 145 -4.34 -9.42 27.42
N GLY A 146 -3.85 -8.40 28.12
CA GLY A 146 -3.07 -8.63 29.33
C GLY A 146 -4.01 -8.92 30.52
N GLU A 147 -3.86 -10.06 31.19
CA GLU A 147 -4.62 -10.39 32.42
C GLU A 147 -4.45 -9.33 33.52
N LYS A 148 -3.30 -8.60 33.51
CA LYS A 148 -2.94 -7.60 34.54
C LYS A 148 -3.28 -6.16 34.19
N HIS A 149 -3.60 -5.82 32.94
CA HIS A 149 -3.68 -4.41 32.50
C HIS A 149 -5.08 -3.95 32.09
N GLY A 150 -6.08 -4.83 32.05
CA GLY A 150 -7.48 -4.46 31.77
C GLY A 150 -7.78 -3.93 30.35
N TYR A 151 -6.77 -3.85 29.47
CA TYR A 151 -6.95 -3.39 28.09
C TYR A 151 -7.22 -4.55 27.15
N PRO A 152 -8.27 -4.48 26.33
CA PRO A 152 -8.52 -5.49 25.30
C PRO A 152 -7.46 -5.42 24.21
N SER A 153 -7.11 -6.55 23.61
CA SER A 153 -6.34 -6.58 22.38
C SER A 153 -7.13 -5.88 21.26
N ILE A 154 -6.40 -5.13 20.43
CA ILE A 154 -6.98 -4.31 19.36
C ILE A 154 -6.80 -4.92 17.98
N LEU A 155 -5.94 -5.92 17.83
CA LEU A 155 -5.59 -6.55 16.55
C LEU A 155 -5.90 -8.05 16.57
N SER A 156 -6.25 -8.55 15.39
CA SER A 156 -6.41 -9.98 15.08
C SER A 156 -5.39 -10.35 14.00
N GLU A 157 -4.49 -11.28 14.34
CA GLU A 157 -3.46 -11.74 13.41
C GLU A 157 -4.02 -12.75 12.42
N ASN A 158 -3.64 -12.63 11.15
CA ASN A 158 -3.96 -13.56 10.08
C ASN A 158 -2.67 -13.85 9.31
N ILE A 159 -2.17 -15.08 9.39
CA ILE A 159 -0.96 -15.47 8.69
C ILE A 159 -1.29 -15.74 7.22
N ILE A 160 -0.54 -15.09 6.33
CA ILE A 160 -0.67 -15.27 4.88
C ILE A 160 0.58 -15.94 4.31
N ASP A 161 0.37 -16.66 3.22
CA ASP A 161 1.45 -17.29 2.48
C ASP A 161 1.73 -16.50 1.20
N PRO A 162 3.01 -16.23 0.87
CA PRO A 162 3.36 -15.67 -0.42
C PRO A 162 2.84 -16.52 -1.58
N TYR A 163 2.40 -15.84 -2.64
CA TYR A 163 1.86 -16.42 -3.88
C TYR A 163 0.52 -17.13 -3.75
N LYS A 164 -0.17 -17.00 -2.62
CA LYS A 164 -1.55 -17.45 -2.45
C LYS A 164 -2.49 -16.24 -2.46
N GLU A 165 -3.62 -16.41 -3.09
CA GLU A 165 -4.65 -15.38 -3.12
C GLU A 165 -5.19 -15.10 -1.72
N LEU A 166 -5.32 -13.82 -1.39
CA LEU A 166 -5.92 -13.30 -0.18
C LEU A 166 -7.12 -12.43 -0.57
N ILE A 167 -8.30 -12.79 -0.11
CA ILE A 167 -9.53 -12.02 -0.35
C ILE A 167 -9.88 -11.21 0.90
N ILE A 168 -9.98 -9.91 0.74
CA ILE A 168 -10.47 -9.00 1.78
C ILE A 168 -11.89 -8.55 1.43
N SER A 169 -12.84 -8.87 2.29
CA SER A 169 -14.24 -8.50 2.13
C SER A 169 -14.59 -7.27 2.97
N GLY A 170 -15.43 -6.40 2.42
CA GLY A 170 -15.95 -5.22 3.09
C GLY A 170 -17.19 -4.67 2.39
N PRO A 171 -17.73 -3.53 2.86
CA PRO A 171 -18.97 -2.96 2.32
C PRO A 171 -18.94 -2.62 0.82
N GLY A 172 -17.77 -2.30 0.26
CA GLY A 172 -17.57 -2.02 -1.17
C GLY A 172 -17.41 -3.28 -2.04
N GLY A 173 -17.44 -4.47 -1.42
CA GLY A 173 -17.18 -5.77 -2.06
C GLY A 173 -15.77 -6.27 -1.80
N GLU A 174 -15.41 -7.37 -2.44
CA GLU A 174 -14.15 -8.06 -2.22
C GLU A 174 -13.00 -7.43 -3.03
N ILE A 175 -11.82 -7.37 -2.42
CA ILE A 175 -10.55 -7.06 -3.10
C ILE A 175 -9.67 -8.30 -2.98
N SER A 176 -9.21 -8.81 -4.13
CA SER A 176 -8.24 -9.90 -4.18
C SER A 176 -6.82 -9.33 -4.20
N PHE A 177 -5.98 -9.81 -3.29
CA PHE A 177 -4.55 -9.52 -3.24
C PHE A 177 -3.75 -10.80 -3.46
N ILE A 178 -2.62 -10.69 -4.14
CA ILE A 178 -1.62 -11.76 -4.21
C ILE A 178 -0.33 -11.22 -3.62
N PRO A 179 0.06 -11.64 -2.40
CA PRO A 179 1.36 -11.31 -1.84
C PRO A 179 2.47 -12.04 -2.60
N PHE A 180 3.59 -11.40 -2.87
CA PHE A 180 4.75 -12.01 -3.48
C PHE A 180 6.04 -11.56 -2.80
N LEU A 181 7.06 -12.44 -2.79
CA LEU A 181 8.34 -12.18 -2.13
C LEU A 181 9.20 -11.19 -2.92
N GLN A 182 9.89 -10.33 -2.18
CA GLN A 182 10.89 -9.39 -2.65
C GLN A 182 12.15 -9.53 -1.79
N HIS A 183 13.33 -9.44 -2.39
CA HIS A 183 14.58 -9.35 -1.62
C HIS A 183 14.74 -7.95 -1.04
N HIS A 184 14.97 -7.86 0.26
CA HIS A 184 15.25 -6.63 0.98
C HIS A 184 16.49 -6.84 1.87
N GLY A 185 17.67 -6.81 1.26
CA GLY A 185 18.92 -7.15 1.93
C GLY A 185 18.95 -8.60 2.41
N SER A 186 19.06 -8.79 3.72
CA SER A 186 19.12 -10.13 4.36
C SER A 186 17.73 -10.72 4.67
N ILE A 187 16.66 -9.98 4.44
CA ILE A 187 15.29 -10.44 4.66
C ILE A 187 14.47 -10.44 3.37
N PHE A 188 13.29 -11.04 3.43
CA PHE A 188 12.25 -10.82 2.43
C PHE A 188 11.25 -9.78 2.93
N SER A 189 10.77 -8.94 2.03
CA SER A 189 9.54 -8.17 2.17
C SER A 189 8.46 -8.74 1.25
N LEU A 190 7.20 -8.37 1.49
CA LEU A 190 6.10 -8.69 0.60
C LEU A 190 5.78 -7.52 -0.33
N GLY A 191 5.69 -7.78 -1.62
CA GLY A 191 4.91 -6.96 -2.54
C GLY A 191 3.48 -7.47 -2.60
N PHE A 192 2.55 -6.61 -3.01
CA PHE A 192 1.14 -6.96 -3.16
C PHE A 192 0.65 -6.63 -4.55
N LYS A 193 0.11 -7.65 -5.27
CA LYS A 193 -0.62 -7.44 -6.52
C LYS A 193 -2.11 -7.48 -6.26
N TYR A 194 -2.85 -6.51 -6.79
CA TYR A 194 -4.31 -6.45 -6.78
C TYR A 194 -4.79 -5.91 -8.14
N ASN A 195 -5.79 -6.54 -8.70
CA ASN A 195 -6.14 -6.32 -10.11
C ASN A 195 -4.88 -6.39 -11.00
N ASN A 196 -4.60 -5.40 -11.83
CA ASN A 196 -3.36 -5.31 -12.60
C ASN A 196 -2.44 -4.19 -12.09
N ILE A 197 -2.46 -3.97 -10.77
CA ILE A 197 -1.61 -3.03 -10.02
C ILE A 197 -0.71 -3.82 -9.10
N ALA A 198 0.56 -3.41 -8.93
CA ALA A 198 1.44 -3.92 -7.89
C ALA A 198 2.01 -2.80 -7.02
N TYR A 199 2.22 -3.10 -5.75
CA TYR A 199 2.95 -2.30 -4.78
C TYR A 199 4.21 -3.03 -4.33
N SER A 200 5.37 -2.41 -4.49
CA SER A 200 6.68 -2.95 -4.21
C SER A 200 7.54 -1.89 -3.53
N SER A 201 7.30 -1.63 -2.25
CA SER A 201 8.25 -0.87 -1.42
C SER A 201 9.37 -1.80 -0.92
N ASP A 202 10.49 -1.23 -0.53
CA ASP A 202 11.57 -1.94 0.17
C ASP A 202 12.03 -3.22 -0.56
N VAL A 203 12.54 -3.01 -1.77
CA VAL A 203 12.98 -4.07 -2.66
C VAL A 203 14.31 -3.74 -3.31
N VAL A 204 15.25 -4.69 -3.29
CA VAL A 204 16.50 -4.60 -4.04
C VAL A 204 16.54 -5.55 -5.23
N ASP A 205 15.76 -6.65 -5.18
CA ASP A 205 15.65 -7.63 -6.26
C ASP A 205 14.43 -8.54 -6.06
N PHE A 206 14.12 -9.36 -7.06
CA PHE A 206 12.97 -10.26 -7.04
C PHE A 206 13.41 -11.72 -7.21
N PRO A 207 12.85 -12.65 -6.41
CA PRO A 207 12.92 -14.08 -6.75
C PRO A 207 12.27 -14.36 -8.11
N ASN A 208 12.78 -15.30 -8.87
CA ASN A 208 12.23 -15.65 -10.19
C ASN A 208 10.72 -15.90 -10.20
N LYS A 209 10.18 -16.52 -9.14
CA LYS A 209 8.75 -16.77 -9.00
C LYS A 209 7.92 -15.49 -8.92
N SER A 210 8.49 -14.40 -8.40
CA SER A 210 7.81 -13.12 -8.23
C SER A 210 7.67 -12.36 -9.55
N LEU A 211 8.50 -12.63 -10.56
CA LEU A 211 8.51 -11.90 -11.82
C LEU A 211 7.18 -11.95 -12.56
N ASN A 212 6.42 -13.05 -12.43
CA ASN A 212 5.09 -13.17 -13.02
C ASN A 212 4.05 -12.20 -12.45
N TYR A 213 4.29 -11.68 -11.24
CA TYR A 213 3.36 -10.78 -10.55
C TYR A 213 3.63 -9.30 -10.83
N ILE A 214 4.80 -8.99 -11.39
CA ILE A 214 5.23 -7.62 -11.71
C ILE A 214 5.34 -7.36 -13.22
N SER A 215 5.05 -8.35 -14.06
CA SER A 215 5.10 -8.22 -15.52
C SER A 215 3.76 -7.76 -16.11
N ASN A 216 3.82 -6.89 -17.13
CA ASN A 216 2.66 -6.37 -17.89
C ASN A 216 1.61 -5.67 -17.02
N LEU A 217 2.04 -4.95 -15.99
CA LEU A 217 1.15 -4.21 -15.10
C LEU A 217 0.57 -2.96 -15.78
N ASP A 218 -0.65 -2.59 -15.40
CA ASP A 218 -1.22 -1.29 -15.77
C ASP A 218 -0.61 -0.17 -14.92
N TYR A 219 -0.37 -0.45 -13.61
CA TYR A 219 0.33 0.44 -12.69
C TYR A 219 1.29 -0.34 -11.78
N TRP A 220 2.47 0.20 -11.58
CA TRP A 220 3.43 -0.31 -10.60
C TRP A 220 3.89 0.80 -9.68
N ILE A 221 3.60 0.68 -8.39
CA ILE A 221 4.14 1.55 -7.34
C ILE A 221 5.39 0.85 -6.82
N VAL A 222 6.56 1.39 -7.12
CA VAL A 222 7.83 0.66 -6.95
C VAL A 222 8.92 1.51 -6.29
N ASP A 223 9.72 0.86 -5.46
CA ASP A 223 10.89 1.42 -4.79
C ASP A 223 11.87 2.08 -5.79
N ALA A 224 12.27 3.30 -5.50
CA ALA A 224 13.35 4.02 -6.16
C ALA A 224 14.04 4.89 -5.11
N LEU A 225 14.83 4.25 -4.24
CA LEU A 225 15.32 4.90 -3.02
C LEU A 225 16.13 6.16 -3.32
N ARG A 226 17.13 6.06 -4.20
CA ARG A 226 18.10 7.13 -4.48
C ARG A 226 18.80 6.94 -5.83
N VAL A 227 19.63 7.92 -6.20
CA VAL A 227 20.39 7.85 -7.46
C VAL A 227 21.46 6.74 -7.40
N THR A 228 22.19 6.63 -6.29
CA THR A 228 23.30 5.67 -6.16
C THR A 228 22.85 4.31 -5.64
N PRO A 229 23.50 3.19 -6.02
CA PRO A 229 23.16 1.86 -5.57
C PRO A 229 23.09 1.73 -4.03
N HIS A 230 22.18 0.88 -3.57
CA HIS A 230 21.96 0.58 -2.16
C HIS A 230 21.90 -0.95 -1.94
N PRO A 231 22.40 -1.49 -0.82
CA PRO A 231 22.44 -2.95 -0.61
C PRO A 231 21.07 -3.59 -0.39
N THR A 232 20.05 -2.83 0.02
CA THR A 232 18.73 -3.35 0.41
C THR A 232 17.58 -2.76 -0.40
N HIS A 233 17.82 -1.73 -1.24
CA HIS A 233 16.80 -1.04 -2.03
C HIS A 233 17.23 -0.86 -3.48
N ALA A 234 16.27 -0.79 -4.38
CA ALA A 234 16.52 -0.39 -5.74
C ALA A 234 16.91 1.10 -5.80
N HIS A 235 17.92 1.40 -6.61
CA HIS A 235 18.24 2.77 -7.00
C HIS A 235 17.50 3.13 -8.30
N LEU A 236 17.42 4.41 -8.60
CA LEU A 236 16.60 4.95 -9.68
C LEU A 236 16.81 4.21 -11.01
N ASP A 237 18.05 4.08 -11.48
CA ASP A 237 18.35 3.44 -12.78
C ASP A 237 17.91 1.97 -12.82
N LYS A 238 18.09 1.22 -11.72
CA LYS A 238 17.63 -0.18 -11.60
C LYS A 238 16.11 -0.26 -11.71
N THR A 239 15.40 0.64 -11.05
CA THR A 239 13.94 0.70 -11.10
C THR A 239 13.44 1.04 -12.50
N LEU A 240 14.05 2.02 -13.16
CA LEU A 240 13.71 2.37 -14.55
C LEU A 240 13.95 1.20 -15.51
N GLN A 241 15.03 0.45 -15.31
CA GLN A 241 15.30 -0.75 -16.10
C GLN A 241 14.23 -1.82 -15.89
N TRP A 242 13.81 -2.09 -14.64
CA TRP A 242 12.73 -3.04 -14.34
C TRP A 242 11.40 -2.63 -14.99
N ILE A 243 11.02 -1.35 -14.91
CA ILE A 243 9.79 -0.85 -15.52
C ILE A 243 9.74 -1.16 -17.01
N LYS A 244 10.88 -1.00 -17.68
CA LYS A 244 11.04 -1.33 -19.10
C LYS A 244 11.02 -2.84 -19.35
N ASP A 245 11.82 -3.62 -18.61
CA ASP A 245 11.99 -5.05 -18.83
C ASP A 245 10.71 -5.84 -18.56
N PHE A 246 9.92 -5.42 -17.57
CA PHE A 246 8.64 -6.05 -17.21
C PHE A 246 7.45 -5.44 -17.94
N ASN A 247 7.67 -4.54 -18.90
CA ASN A 247 6.64 -3.94 -19.75
C ASN A 247 5.49 -3.32 -18.95
N CYS A 248 5.83 -2.52 -17.93
CA CYS A 248 4.83 -1.83 -17.13
C CYS A 248 4.30 -0.60 -17.89
N LYS A 249 2.96 -0.43 -17.95
CA LYS A 249 2.35 0.68 -18.67
C LYS A 249 2.57 2.02 -17.96
N ASN A 250 2.36 2.07 -16.65
CA ASN A 250 2.56 3.27 -15.83
C ASN A 250 3.27 2.90 -14.53
N ALA A 251 4.20 3.73 -14.09
CA ALA A 251 4.88 3.52 -12.82
C ALA A 251 4.88 4.77 -11.94
N LEU A 252 4.81 4.54 -10.63
CA LEU A 252 4.89 5.55 -9.58
C LEU A 252 6.09 5.20 -8.69
N LEU A 253 7.09 6.07 -8.64
CA LEU A 253 8.25 5.87 -7.80
C LEU A 253 7.87 6.16 -6.34
N THR A 254 8.29 5.27 -5.43
CA THR A 254 8.06 5.41 -3.98
C THR A 254 9.35 5.18 -3.20
N ASN A 255 9.32 5.31 -1.89
CA ASN A 255 10.46 5.13 -0.98
C ASN A 255 11.64 6.10 -1.25
N MET A 256 11.32 7.28 -1.75
CA MET A 256 12.29 8.24 -2.25
C MET A 256 13.00 9.01 -1.13
N HIS A 257 14.31 9.09 -1.28
CA HIS A 257 15.23 9.78 -0.38
C HIS A 257 15.37 11.29 -0.71
N ILE A 258 16.14 12.03 0.10
CA ILE A 258 16.38 13.48 -0.06
C ILE A 258 17.22 13.86 -1.30
N ASP A 259 17.76 12.91 -2.03
CA ASP A 259 18.52 13.13 -3.28
C ASP A 259 17.67 12.96 -4.56
N LEU A 260 16.35 12.91 -4.41
CA LEU A 260 15.39 12.79 -5.51
C LEU A 260 14.36 13.91 -5.45
N ASP A 261 14.67 15.07 -6.06
CA ASP A 261 13.75 16.20 -6.14
C ASP A 261 12.56 15.89 -7.07
N TYR A 262 11.34 16.29 -6.64
CA TYR A 262 10.11 16.00 -7.38
C TYR A 262 10.07 16.61 -8.78
N GLU A 263 10.39 17.90 -8.90
CA GLU A 263 10.29 18.62 -10.16
C GLU A 263 11.40 18.20 -11.13
N GLN A 264 12.59 17.97 -10.61
CA GLN A 264 13.69 17.43 -11.40
C GLN A 264 13.29 16.08 -12.00
N LEU A 265 12.78 15.15 -11.21
CA LEU A 265 12.31 13.84 -11.68
C LEU A 265 11.17 13.98 -12.71
N CYS A 266 10.23 14.90 -12.53
CA CYS A 266 9.16 15.12 -13.52
C CYS A 266 9.70 15.55 -14.89
N ASN A 267 10.81 16.27 -14.92
CA ASN A 267 11.44 16.75 -16.16
C ASN A 267 12.33 15.68 -16.82
N GLU A 268 12.91 14.77 -16.05
CA GLU A 268 13.87 13.77 -16.53
C GLU A 268 13.25 12.42 -16.87
N LEU A 269 12.13 12.06 -16.21
CA LEU A 269 11.52 10.75 -16.37
C LEU A 269 10.67 10.63 -17.65
N PRO A 270 10.55 9.42 -18.22
CA PRO A 270 9.58 9.13 -19.28
C PRO A 270 8.15 9.46 -18.88
N ASN A 271 7.30 9.86 -19.82
CA ASN A 271 5.92 10.31 -19.55
C ASN A 271 5.03 9.33 -18.74
N ASN A 272 5.34 8.05 -18.83
CA ASN A 272 4.60 6.99 -18.12
C ASN A 272 5.17 6.66 -16.74
N ILE A 273 6.22 7.34 -16.29
CA ILE A 273 6.85 7.17 -14.98
C ILE A 273 6.79 8.50 -14.24
N LYS A 274 6.29 8.49 -13.02
CA LYS A 274 6.15 9.71 -12.20
C LYS A 274 6.69 9.49 -10.79
N PRO A 275 7.36 10.48 -10.20
CA PRO A 275 7.60 10.47 -8.77
C PRO A 275 6.25 10.57 -8.05
N SER A 276 6.08 9.82 -6.95
CA SER A 276 4.92 9.97 -6.08
C SER A 276 5.06 11.19 -5.17
N TYR A 277 3.94 11.60 -4.57
CA TYR A 277 3.89 12.53 -3.45
C TYR A 277 2.78 12.12 -2.49
N ASP A 278 2.89 12.52 -1.23
CA ASP A 278 1.90 12.20 -0.20
C ASP A 278 0.52 12.73 -0.58
N GLY A 279 -0.47 11.86 -0.61
CA GLY A 279 -1.85 12.16 -1.01
C GLY A 279 -2.15 11.97 -2.51
N PHE A 280 -1.17 11.61 -3.35
CA PHE A 280 -1.43 11.27 -4.75
C PHE A 280 -2.40 10.08 -4.82
N SER A 281 -3.39 10.16 -5.70
CA SER A 281 -4.33 9.04 -5.89
C SER A 281 -4.71 8.86 -7.35
N PHE A 282 -5.02 7.61 -7.72
CA PHE A 282 -5.58 7.24 -9.02
C PHE A 282 -6.64 6.16 -8.85
N SER A 283 -7.47 5.99 -9.87
CA SER A 283 -8.53 4.98 -9.86
C SER A 283 -8.54 4.21 -11.17
N ILE A 284 -8.93 2.93 -11.08
CA ILE A 284 -9.21 2.07 -12.24
C ILE A 284 -10.63 1.53 -12.13
N ASP A 285 -11.34 1.48 -13.25
CA ASP A 285 -12.66 0.83 -13.34
C ASP A 285 -12.52 -0.70 -13.30
N ILE A 286 -13.46 -1.40 -12.62
CA ILE A 286 -13.46 -2.84 -12.47
C ILE A 286 -14.85 -3.46 -12.68
#